data_7dbdaddba0cf82403484f3cffe7a4c17
#
_entry.id   7dbdaddba0cf82403484f3cffe7a4c17
#
_cell.length_a   1.000
_cell.length_b   1.000
_cell.length_c   1.000
_cell.angle_alpha   90.00
_cell.angle_beta   90.00
_cell.angle_gamma   90.00
#
_symmetry.space_group_name_H-M   'P 1'
#
loop_
_entity.id
_entity.type
_entity.pdbx_description
1 polymer ?
#
loop_
_entity_poly.entity_id
_entity_poly.type
_entity_poly.pdbx_seq_one_letter_code
_entity_poly.pdbx_strand_id
1 'polypeptide(L)'
;MDFTIQNQKDTRSGFGEGLLEAGRRNPKVVAFCADLTPSVKMGDFAKEFPERFFQTGIAEANMIDMAAGMALSGFVPFTGTFAAFSTGRVYDQIRQCVAYSNKNVKIAASHAGVTLGEDGATH
;
A
#
# COMPACT_ATOMS: atom_id res chain seq x y z
N MET A 1 6.77 -34.05 -6.16
CA MET A 1 7.50 -32.86 -5.73
C MET A 1 7.16 -32.62 -4.27
N ASP A 2 8.11 -32.83 -3.38
CA ASP A 2 7.91 -32.49 -1.97
C ASP A 2 8.21 -31.00 -1.79
N PHE A 3 7.15 -30.23 -1.47
CA PHE A 3 7.31 -28.82 -1.12
C PHE A 3 7.60 -28.71 0.37
N THR A 4 8.81 -28.37 0.74
CA THR A 4 9.16 -28.06 2.11
C THR A 4 8.94 -26.58 2.35
N ILE A 5 7.95 -26.23 3.19
CA ILE A 5 7.73 -24.85 3.62
C ILE A 5 8.87 -24.50 4.62
N GLN A 6 9.80 -23.67 4.19
CA GLN A 6 10.93 -23.25 5.02
C GLN A 6 10.59 -22.07 5.94
N ASN A 7 9.65 -21.21 5.54
CA ASN A 7 9.19 -20.06 6.34
C ASN A 7 7.70 -19.85 6.14
N GLN A 8 7.00 -19.57 7.24
CA GLN A 8 5.62 -19.08 7.21
C GLN A 8 5.61 -17.62 7.64
N LYS A 9 5.03 -16.76 6.81
CA LYS A 9 4.89 -15.33 7.08
C LYS A 9 3.54 -14.84 6.59
N ASP A 10 2.92 -13.92 7.35
CA ASP A 10 1.70 -13.28 6.88
C ASP A 10 1.99 -12.36 5.69
N THR A 11 0.99 -12.17 4.84
CA THR A 11 1.15 -11.41 3.58
C THR A 11 1.52 -9.95 3.80
N ARG A 12 1.06 -9.32 4.90
CA ARG A 12 1.39 -7.94 5.25
C ARG A 12 2.87 -7.78 5.58
N SER A 13 3.44 -8.71 6.35
CA SER A 13 4.87 -8.70 6.68
C SER A 13 5.72 -8.89 5.44
N GLY A 14 5.31 -9.79 4.54
CA GLY A 14 5.97 -9.94 3.24
C GLY A 14 5.90 -8.67 2.39
N PHE A 15 4.74 -7.98 2.37
CA PHE A 15 4.60 -6.68 1.71
C PHE A 15 5.54 -5.63 2.31
N GLY A 16 5.56 -5.48 3.64
CA GLY A 16 6.41 -4.48 4.31
C GLY A 16 7.89 -4.66 4.01
N GLU A 17 8.39 -5.90 4.05
CA GLU A 17 9.77 -6.22 3.69
C GLU A 17 10.06 -5.96 2.21
N GLY A 18 9.15 -6.38 1.33
CA GLY A 18 9.28 -6.13 -0.11
C GLY A 18 9.29 -4.64 -0.45
N LEU A 19 8.46 -3.84 0.21
CA LEU A 19 8.43 -2.39 0.06
C LEU A 19 9.74 -1.74 0.51
N LEU A 20 10.27 -2.15 1.67
CA LEU A 20 11.55 -1.68 2.19
C LEU A 20 12.68 -1.97 1.20
N GLU A 21 12.75 -3.21 0.72
CA GLU A 21 13.76 -3.62 -0.25
C GLU A 21 13.62 -2.87 -1.59
N ALA A 22 12.39 -2.66 -2.06
CA ALA A 22 12.13 -1.85 -3.26
C ALA A 22 12.64 -0.41 -3.08
N GLY A 23 12.43 0.18 -1.90
CA GLY A 23 12.92 1.51 -1.54
C GLY A 23 14.45 1.63 -1.53
N ARG A 24 15.13 0.58 -1.07
CA ARG A 24 16.60 0.49 -1.09
C ARG A 24 17.17 0.40 -2.50
N ARG A 25 16.50 -0.36 -3.37
CA ARG A 25 16.94 -0.57 -4.77
C ARG A 25 16.61 0.59 -5.70
N ASN A 26 15.55 1.34 -5.41
CA ASN A 26 15.09 2.40 -6.30
C ASN A 26 14.68 3.66 -5.51
N PRO A 27 15.44 4.77 -5.65
CA PRO A 27 15.16 6.01 -4.95
C PRO A 27 13.85 6.69 -5.40
N LYS A 28 13.25 6.27 -6.51
CA LYS A 28 11.95 6.76 -6.97
C LYS A 28 10.76 6.09 -6.28
N VAL A 29 10.99 5.02 -5.52
CA VAL A 29 9.93 4.38 -4.73
C VAL A 29 9.52 5.32 -3.59
N VAL A 30 8.23 5.64 -3.55
CA VAL A 30 7.57 6.41 -2.48
C VAL A 30 6.37 5.64 -1.96
N ALA A 31 5.98 5.88 -0.73
CA ALA A 31 4.91 5.12 -0.09
C ALA A 31 3.89 6.05 0.58
N PHE A 32 2.62 5.68 0.47
CA PHE A 32 1.48 6.40 1.02
C PHE A 32 0.67 5.49 1.93
N CYS A 33 0.24 6.01 3.06
CA CYS A 33 -0.60 5.28 4.00
C CYS A 33 -1.73 6.16 4.54
N ALA A 34 -2.91 5.57 4.71
CA ALA A 34 -4.08 6.24 5.28
C ALA A 34 -4.28 5.80 6.74
N ASP A 35 -3.41 6.29 7.64
CA ASP A 35 -3.44 6.10 9.11
C ASP A 35 -3.41 4.64 9.61
N LEU A 36 -2.83 3.73 8.82
CA LEU A 36 -2.74 2.31 9.15
C LEU A 36 -1.30 1.77 9.10
N THR A 37 -0.30 2.63 9.23
CA THR A 37 1.11 2.29 9.05
C THR A 37 1.58 1.02 9.77
N PRO A 38 1.28 0.81 11.08
CA PRO A 38 1.66 -0.41 11.76
C PRO A 38 0.89 -1.64 11.25
N SER A 39 -0.40 -1.47 10.97
CA SER A 39 -1.29 -2.56 10.55
C SER A 39 -0.91 -3.13 9.19
N VAL A 40 -0.50 -2.27 8.25
CA VAL A 40 -0.07 -2.66 6.90
C VAL A 40 1.45 -2.86 6.79
N LYS A 41 2.18 -2.86 7.91
CA LYS A 41 3.64 -3.13 7.99
C LYS A 41 4.52 -2.18 7.17
N MET A 42 4.13 -0.92 7.04
CA MET A 42 4.92 0.10 6.34
C MET A 42 5.89 0.88 7.25
N GLY A 43 5.92 0.56 8.54
CA GLY A 43 6.71 1.29 9.55
C GLY A 43 8.21 1.32 9.29
N ASP A 44 8.79 0.21 8.82
CA ASP A 44 10.22 0.15 8.54
C ASP A 44 10.60 1.02 7.33
N PHE A 45 9.77 1.05 6.30
CA PHE A 45 9.95 1.98 5.18
C PHE A 45 9.87 3.44 5.64
N ALA A 46 8.86 3.78 6.44
CA ALA A 46 8.67 5.14 6.97
C ALA A 46 9.86 5.59 7.83
N LYS A 47 10.45 4.67 8.60
CA LYS A 47 11.61 4.93 9.45
C LYS A 47 12.90 5.12 8.64
N GLU A 48 13.13 4.28 7.63
CA GLU A 48 14.35 4.34 6.82
C GLU A 48 14.32 5.46 5.77
N PHE A 49 13.13 5.77 5.24
CA PHE A 49 12.93 6.77 4.19
C PHE A 49 11.83 7.78 4.54
N PRO A 50 11.99 8.58 5.61
CA PRO A 50 10.94 9.48 6.08
C PRO A 50 10.53 10.53 5.03
N GLU A 51 11.43 10.96 4.16
CA GLU A 51 11.18 11.91 3.07
C GLU A 51 10.43 11.30 1.88
N ARG A 52 10.28 9.98 1.85
CA ARG A 52 9.58 9.22 0.80
C ARG A 52 8.33 8.51 1.30
N PHE A 53 7.95 8.76 2.56
CA PHE A 53 6.76 8.22 3.18
C PHE A 53 5.76 9.33 3.49
N PHE A 54 4.53 9.15 3.01
CA PHE A 54 3.47 10.15 3.14
C PHE A 54 2.27 9.57 3.90
N GLN A 55 1.98 10.15 5.04
CA GLN A 55 0.78 9.85 5.80
C GLN A 55 -0.33 10.79 5.38
N THR A 56 -1.43 10.26 4.84
CA THR A 56 -2.55 11.06 4.32
C THR A 56 -3.69 11.23 5.32
N GLY A 57 -3.57 10.63 6.50
CA GLY A 57 -4.70 10.51 7.42
C GLY A 57 -5.76 9.53 6.89
N ILE A 58 -6.94 9.49 7.51
CA ILE A 58 -8.05 8.63 7.06
C ILE A 58 -8.71 9.27 5.83
N ALA A 59 -7.98 9.28 4.71
CA ALA A 59 -8.37 9.93 3.46
C ALA A 59 -7.88 9.14 2.25
N GLU A 60 -8.41 7.93 2.07
CA GLU A 60 -7.95 6.98 1.06
C GLU A 60 -8.12 7.48 -0.38
N ALA A 61 -9.19 8.23 -0.66
CA ALA A 61 -9.38 8.86 -1.97
C ALA A 61 -8.25 9.83 -2.29
N ASN A 62 -7.91 10.71 -1.34
CA ASN A 62 -6.78 11.63 -1.47
C ASN A 62 -5.44 10.89 -1.60
N MET A 63 -5.27 9.78 -0.87
CA MET A 63 -4.08 8.92 -0.98
C MET A 63 -3.86 8.43 -2.41
N ILE A 64 -4.91 7.95 -3.07
CA ILE A 64 -4.84 7.46 -4.45
C ILE A 64 -4.53 8.61 -5.42
N ASP A 65 -5.17 9.78 -5.25
CA ASP A 65 -4.94 10.94 -6.11
C ASP A 65 -3.52 11.47 -5.98
N MET A 66 -2.98 11.56 -4.76
CA MET A 66 -1.59 11.94 -4.51
C MET A 66 -0.61 10.94 -5.14
N ALA A 67 -0.88 9.63 -4.98
CA ALA A 67 -0.05 8.59 -5.59
C ALA A 67 -0.07 8.69 -7.12
N ALA A 68 -1.22 8.95 -7.73
CA ALA A 68 -1.34 9.15 -9.18
C ALA A 68 -0.53 10.38 -9.65
N GLY A 69 -0.57 11.48 -8.90
CA GLY A 69 0.24 12.68 -9.14
C GLY A 69 1.75 12.40 -9.06
N MET A 70 2.18 11.63 -8.06
CA MET A 70 3.59 11.21 -7.95
C MET A 70 4.02 10.29 -9.10
N ALA A 71 3.13 9.38 -9.54
CA ALA A 71 3.40 8.53 -10.70
C ALA A 71 3.53 9.36 -11.98
N LEU A 72 2.72 10.42 -12.15
CA LEU A 72 2.82 11.37 -13.25
C LEU A 72 4.18 12.09 -13.25
N SER A 73 4.71 12.37 -12.05
CA SER A 73 6.02 13.01 -11.85
C SER A 73 7.22 12.06 -11.98
N GLY A 74 6.98 10.79 -12.35
CA GLY A 74 8.04 9.81 -12.61
C GLY A 74 8.51 9.03 -11.38
N PHE A 75 7.77 9.10 -10.26
CA PHE A 75 7.98 8.26 -9.09
C PHE A 75 7.26 6.90 -9.24
N VAL A 76 7.56 5.98 -8.33
CA VAL A 76 6.92 4.66 -8.24
C VAL A 76 6.20 4.56 -6.90
N PRO A 77 4.95 5.08 -6.82
CA PRO A 77 4.21 5.09 -5.57
C PRO A 77 3.60 3.74 -5.23
N PHE A 78 3.69 3.40 -3.94
CA PHE A 78 2.96 2.31 -3.30
C PHE A 78 1.94 2.91 -2.33
N THR A 79 0.71 2.42 -2.35
CA THR A 79 -0.32 2.78 -1.36
C THR A 79 -0.62 1.58 -0.48
N GLY A 80 -0.82 1.80 0.82
CA GLY A 80 -1.14 0.75 1.77
C GLY A 80 -2.31 1.12 2.67
N THR A 81 -3.38 0.31 2.61
CA THR A 81 -4.53 0.38 3.52
C THR A 81 -5.27 -0.97 3.51
N PHE A 82 -6.41 -1.08 4.20
CA PHE A 82 -7.22 -2.29 4.17
C PHE A 82 -7.98 -2.44 2.84
N ALA A 83 -8.26 -3.68 2.45
CA ALA A 83 -8.90 -4.00 1.18
C ALA A 83 -10.27 -3.34 1.02
N ALA A 84 -11.07 -3.28 2.08
CA ALA A 84 -12.37 -2.61 2.08
C ALA A 84 -12.23 -1.12 1.68
N PHE A 85 -11.14 -0.47 2.08
CA PHE A 85 -10.89 0.95 1.84
C PHE A 85 -10.16 1.21 0.52
N SER A 86 -9.34 0.23 0.06
CA SER A 86 -8.63 0.29 -1.23
C SER A 86 -9.50 -0.02 -2.45
N THR A 87 -10.73 -0.46 -2.26
CA THR A 87 -11.62 -0.88 -3.35
C THR A 87 -12.86 0.00 -3.44
N GLY A 88 -13.87 -0.25 -2.63
CA GLY A 88 -15.14 0.45 -2.70
C GLY A 88 -15.04 1.95 -2.46
N ARG A 89 -14.27 2.36 -1.43
CA ARG A 89 -14.14 3.77 -1.02
C ARG A 89 -13.43 4.65 -2.05
N VAL A 90 -12.55 4.08 -2.85
CA VAL A 90 -11.65 4.81 -3.79
C VAL A 90 -11.85 4.36 -5.24
N TYR A 91 -12.97 3.73 -5.53
CA TYR A 91 -13.24 3.15 -6.85
C TYR A 91 -13.07 4.16 -7.98
N ASP A 92 -13.64 5.35 -7.85
CA ASP A 92 -13.57 6.36 -8.89
C ASP A 92 -12.16 6.92 -9.08
N GLN A 93 -11.42 7.16 -7.99
CA GLN A 93 -10.03 7.63 -8.05
C GLN A 93 -9.14 6.60 -8.77
N ILE A 94 -9.29 5.33 -8.46
CA ILE A 94 -8.55 4.27 -9.17
C ILE A 94 -8.93 4.25 -10.64
N ARG A 95 -10.21 4.32 -10.95
CA ARG A 95 -10.72 4.30 -12.33
C ARG A 95 -10.18 5.46 -13.15
N GLN A 96 -10.28 6.68 -12.64
CA GLN A 96 -9.92 7.90 -13.38
C GLN A 96 -8.42 8.21 -13.31
N CYS A 97 -7.88 8.28 -12.09
CA CYS A 97 -6.55 8.82 -11.89
C CYS A 97 -5.45 7.79 -12.10
N VAL A 98 -5.75 6.49 -11.96
CA VAL A 98 -4.77 5.42 -12.14
C VAL A 98 -5.01 4.67 -13.45
N ALA A 99 -6.17 4.02 -13.60
CA ALA A 99 -6.41 3.11 -14.71
C ALA A 99 -6.59 3.86 -16.03
N TYR A 100 -7.54 4.80 -16.11
CA TYR A 100 -7.78 5.57 -17.33
C TYR A 100 -6.56 6.39 -17.74
N SER A 101 -5.88 6.99 -16.78
CA SER A 101 -4.66 7.79 -17.00
C SER A 101 -3.38 6.94 -17.17
N ASN A 102 -3.49 5.61 -17.12
CA ASN A 102 -2.39 4.65 -17.26
C ASN A 102 -1.18 4.98 -16.37
N LYS A 103 -1.42 5.16 -15.07
CA LYS A 103 -0.38 5.51 -14.08
C LYS A 103 0.17 4.30 -13.35
N ASN A 104 1.47 4.30 -13.14
CA ASN A 104 2.19 3.22 -12.47
C ASN A 104 2.08 3.33 -10.94
N VAL A 105 0.89 3.12 -10.40
CA VAL A 105 0.63 3.09 -8.95
C VAL A 105 0.51 1.63 -8.49
N LYS A 106 1.19 1.29 -7.39
CA LYS A 106 1.11 -0.02 -6.73
C LYS A 106 0.11 0.07 -5.59
N ILE A 107 -1.05 -0.52 -5.74
CA ILE A 107 -2.11 -0.52 -4.74
C ILE A 107 -2.00 -1.80 -3.92
N ALA A 108 -1.54 -1.68 -2.67
CA ALA A 108 -1.45 -2.80 -1.74
C ALA A 108 -2.61 -2.76 -0.76
N ALA A 109 -3.42 -3.82 -0.80
CA ALA A 109 -4.59 -3.97 0.04
C ALA A 109 -4.44 -5.21 0.94
N SER A 110 -4.52 -5.01 2.23
CA SER A 110 -4.47 -6.09 3.22
C SER A 110 -5.81 -6.30 3.91
N HIS A 111 -5.88 -7.29 4.80
CA HIS A 111 -7.09 -7.58 5.59
C HIS A 111 -8.33 -7.93 4.75
N ALA A 112 -8.14 -8.63 3.63
CA ALA A 112 -9.25 -9.19 2.86
C ALA A 112 -9.62 -10.58 3.38
N GLY A 113 -10.90 -10.88 3.44
CA GLY A 113 -11.43 -12.21 3.80
C GLY A 113 -12.07 -12.26 5.19
N VAL A 114 -12.32 -13.50 5.66
CA VAL A 114 -13.13 -13.75 6.87
C VAL A 114 -12.34 -13.75 8.18
N THR A 115 -11.02 -13.63 8.13
CA THR A 115 -10.14 -13.72 9.30
C THR A 115 -9.61 -12.36 9.73
N LEU A 116 -10.39 -11.30 9.54
CA LEU A 116 -9.95 -9.93 9.77
C LEU A 116 -9.62 -9.64 11.25
N GLY A 117 -10.26 -10.24 12.21
CA GLY A 117 -10.06 -9.99 13.64
C GLY A 117 -11.16 -9.13 14.26
N GLU A 118 -10.82 -8.37 15.32
CA GLU A 118 -11.79 -7.64 16.12
C GLU A 118 -12.52 -6.51 15.40
N ASP A 119 -11.94 -5.92 14.37
CA ASP A 119 -12.58 -4.86 13.58
C ASP A 119 -13.83 -5.34 12.81
N GLY A 120 -13.91 -6.64 12.53
CA GLY A 120 -15.08 -7.30 12.00
C GLY A 120 -15.46 -6.90 10.57
N ALA A 121 -16.73 -7.07 10.23
CA ALA A 121 -17.23 -7.03 8.85
C ALA A 121 -17.10 -5.66 8.16
N THR A 122 -16.90 -4.58 8.89
CA THR A 122 -16.74 -3.23 8.33
C THR A 122 -15.34 -2.95 7.77
N HIS A 123 -14.40 -3.85 8.07
CA HIS A 123 -12.98 -3.70 7.73
C HIS A 123 -12.45 -4.86 6.89
#